data_7f7d5b76322864f3362bd6c8547fdd72
#
_entry.id   7f7d5b76322864f3362bd6c8547fdd72
#
_cell.length_a   1.000
_cell.length_b   1.000
_cell.length_c   1.000
_cell.angle_alpha   90.00
_cell.angle_beta   90.00
_cell.angle_gamma   90.00
#
_symmetry.space_group_name_H-M   'P 1'
#
loop_
_entity.id
_entity.type
_entity.pdbx_description
1 polymer ?
#
loop_
_entity_poly.entity_id
_entity_poly.type
_entity_poly.pdbx_seq_one_letter_code
_entity_poly.pdbx_strand_id
1 'polypeptide(L)'
;ITDTTAFIGQGGLRFLLSYEPQMPNTSYGQFLVSVEDYRDIDAMLPAIKAHIMDEFPDAKVFVNKFERGPGSDGKIQARFNGPDASVLRDLAAQAEQIMAADPVVTDIRHDWRQQVPMVRPQVADATARRLGITRPQIADAIAMNYSGKTIGLYREENKLIPMVIKAAESQVATVDQLDDIVVMSPATGKAVSVGQITNGMQLEWEDAMIHRKNRQRTITVKSNPLYGNASPLFNRLRPQIEAMDLPAGYTLEWGGEYESQGEAQASLFQMVPVFFLAMVFMIVLMFNAVRQTIIIFLCLPLATIGVAIGLLAFNEPFGFMCILGF
;
A
#
# COMPACT_ATOMS: atom_id res chain seq x y z
N ILE A 1 1.55 -27.42 2.08
CA ILE A 1 2.42 -26.32 2.57
C ILE A 1 3.77 -26.92 2.92
N THR A 2 4.84 -26.39 2.33
CA THR A 2 6.21 -26.85 2.57
C THR A 2 6.91 -25.98 3.63
N ASP A 3 6.78 -24.66 3.49
CA ASP A 3 7.39 -23.69 4.39
C ASP A 3 6.48 -22.51 4.67
N THR A 4 6.68 -21.87 5.82
CA THR A 4 5.99 -20.65 6.19
C THR A 4 6.96 -19.69 6.85
N THR A 5 7.06 -18.47 6.33
CA THR A 5 7.88 -17.40 6.91
C THR A 5 6.97 -16.29 7.41
N ALA A 6 7.10 -15.92 8.68
CA ALA A 6 6.33 -14.86 9.31
C ALA A 6 7.16 -13.56 9.41
N PHE A 7 6.55 -12.44 9.05
CA PHE A 7 7.06 -11.09 9.28
C PHE A 7 6.09 -10.36 10.20
N ILE A 8 6.59 -9.83 11.30
CA ILE A 8 5.79 -9.13 12.30
C ILE A 8 6.26 -7.67 12.37
N GLY A 9 5.31 -6.74 12.32
CA GLY A 9 5.58 -5.31 12.38
C GLY A 9 6.07 -4.68 11.07
N GLN A 10 6.31 -5.46 10.01
CA GLN A 10 6.70 -4.97 8.68
C GLN A 10 6.49 -6.03 7.61
N GLY A 11 6.49 -5.64 6.35
CA GLY A 11 6.52 -6.58 5.22
C GLY A 11 7.89 -7.22 5.02
N GLY A 12 7.91 -8.37 4.32
CA GLY A 12 9.15 -9.01 3.90
C GLY A 12 9.96 -8.13 2.95
N LEU A 13 11.24 -8.44 2.76
CA LEU A 13 12.08 -7.75 1.79
C LEU A 13 11.54 -7.97 0.36
N ARG A 14 11.80 -7.02 -0.54
CA ARG A 14 11.38 -7.13 -1.94
C ARG A 14 12.19 -8.22 -2.64
N PHE A 15 11.58 -9.37 -2.85
CA PHE A 15 12.17 -10.54 -3.54
C PHE A 15 11.57 -10.78 -4.93
N LEU A 16 10.46 -10.12 -5.25
CA LEU A 16 9.80 -10.14 -6.55
C LEU A 16 9.60 -8.71 -7.06
N LEU A 17 9.71 -8.51 -8.38
CA LEU A 17 9.53 -7.20 -8.99
C LEU A 17 8.12 -6.64 -8.78
N SER A 18 7.12 -7.52 -8.83
CA SER A 18 5.71 -7.19 -8.62
C SER A 18 5.30 -7.08 -7.15
N TYR A 19 6.15 -7.46 -6.20
CA TYR A 19 5.87 -7.35 -4.78
C TYR A 19 6.34 -6.01 -4.22
N GLU A 20 5.45 -5.30 -3.55
CA GLU A 20 5.74 -4.06 -2.84
C GLU A 20 5.70 -4.32 -1.33
N PRO A 21 6.84 -4.21 -0.62
CA PRO A 21 6.90 -4.40 0.82
C PRO A 21 6.04 -3.39 1.56
N GLN A 22 5.28 -3.87 2.53
CA GLN A 22 4.51 -2.98 3.41
C GLN A 22 5.43 -2.26 4.39
N MET A 23 5.18 -0.95 4.57
CA MET A 23 5.91 -0.11 5.51
C MET A 23 5.75 -0.60 6.95
N PRO A 24 6.74 -0.37 7.82
CA PRO A 24 6.68 -0.75 9.23
C PRO A 24 5.41 -0.27 9.92
N ASN A 25 4.76 -1.18 10.63
CA ASN A 25 3.57 -0.89 11.43
C ASN A 25 3.39 -2.01 12.46
N THR A 26 3.24 -1.65 13.72
CA THR A 26 3.11 -2.59 14.84
C THR A 26 1.87 -3.50 14.75
N SER A 27 0.83 -3.05 14.03
CA SER A 27 -0.40 -3.82 13.79
C SER A 27 -0.38 -4.64 12.49
N TYR A 28 0.80 -4.81 11.87
CA TYR A 28 0.94 -5.55 10.62
C TYR A 28 1.65 -6.88 10.81
N GLY A 29 1.09 -7.94 10.25
CA GLY A 29 1.73 -9.25 10.14
C GLY A 29 1.59 -9.79 8.72
N GLN A 30 2.62 -10.46 8.23
CA GLN A 30 2.62 -11.10 6.92
C GLN A 30 3.17 -12.52 7.02
N PHE A 31 2.50 -13.45 6.37
CA PHE A 31 2.98 -14.81 6.20
C PHE A 31 3.27 -15.06 4.72
N LEU A 32 4.46 -15.54 4.43
CA LEU A 32 4.80 -16.11 3.12
C LEU A 32 4.68 -17.62 3.24
N VAL A 33 3.77 -18.19 2.46
CA VAL A 33 3.47 -19.62 2.49
C VAL A 33 3.93 -20.24 1.18
N SER A 34 4.81 -21.24 1.27
CA SER A 34 5.27 -22.03 0.13
C SER A 34 4.46 -23.32 0.03
N VAL A 35 4.08 -23.67 -1.19
CA VAL A 35 3.32 -24.88 -1.50
C VAL A 35 4.08 -25.76 -2.49
N GLU A 36 3.85 -27.05 -2.49
CA GLU A 36 4.50 -27.99 -3.42
C GLU A 36 4.01 -27.78 -4.86
N ASP A 37 2.70 -27.67 -5.06
CA ASP A 37 2.11 -27.43 -6.38
C ASP A 37 1.37 -26.09 -6.39
N TYR A 38 1.71 -25.22 -7.33
CA TYR A 38 1.06 -23.92 -7.51
C TYR A 38 -0.44 -24.04 -7.88
N ARG A 39 -0.86 -25.20 -8.42
CA ARG A 39 -2.26 -25.45 -8.79
C ARG A 39 -3.19 -25.55 -7.58
N ASP A 40 -2.65 -25.88 -6.42
CA ASP A 40 -3.41 -26.02 -5.18
C ASP A 40 -3.71 -24.66 -4.56
N ILE A 41 -2.99 -23.60 -4.94
CA ILE A 41 -3.11 -22.27 -4.33
C ILE A 41 -4.54 -21.76 -4.40
N ASP A 42 -5.17 -21.78 -5.58
CA ASP A 42 -6.50 -21.19 -5.78
C ASP A 42 -7.59 -21.89 -4.94
N ALA A 43 -7.41 -23.19 -4.64
CA ALA A 43 -8.30 -23.94 -3.76
C ALA A 43 -8.04 -23.64 -2.28
N MET A 44 -6.79 -23.33 -1.92
CA MET A 44 -6.39 -23.07 -0.53
C MET A 44 -6.74 -21.66 -0.06
N LEU A 45 -6.72 -20.64 -0.94
CA LEU A 45 -6.92 -19.23 -0.57
C LEU A 45 -8.22 -18.99 0.21
N PRO A 46 -9.41 -19.48 -0.24
CA PRO A 46 -10.66 -19.26 0.49
C PRO A 46 -10.66 -19.93 1.86
N ALA A 47 -10.09 -21.14 1.96
CA ALA A 47 -10.03 -21.89 3.21
C ALA A 47 -9.14 -21.21 4.25
N ILE A 48 -7.96 -20.73 3.84
CA ILE A 48 -7.06 -19.98 4.71
C ILE A 48 -7.72 -18.69 5.17
N LYS A 49 -8.35 -17.93 4.25
CA LYS A 49 -9.04 -16.68 4.58
C LYS A 49 -10.17 -16.92 5.59
N ALA A 50 -11.01 -17.92 5.35
CA ALA A 50 -12.11 -18.27 6.25
C ALA A 50 -11.61 -18.67 7.64
N HIS A 51 -10.58 -19.51 7.71
CA HIS A 51 -10.00 -19.94 8.99
C HIS A 51 -9.45 -18.76 9.80
N ILE A 52 -8.69 -17.87 9.17
CA ILE A 52 -8.12 -16.71 9.90
C ILE A 52 -9.23 -15.74 10.33
N MET A 53 -10.28 -15.53 9.52
CA MET A 53 -11.39 -14.66 9.90
C MET A 53 -12.24 -15.23 11.04
N ASP A 54 -12.33 -16.55 11.15
CA ASP A 54 -13.04 -17.25 12.23
C ASP A 54 -12.25 -17.17 13.56
N GLU A 55 -10.96 -17.45 13.51
CA GLU A 55 -10.08 -17.43 14.70
C GLU A 55 -9.72 -16.01 15.17
N PHE A 56 -9.63 -15.05 14.23
CA PHE A 56 -9.19 -13.67 14.50
C PHE A 56 -10.15 -12.66 13.86
N PRO A 57 -11.36 -12.47 14.42
CA PRO A 57 -12.39 -11.61 13.82
C PRO A 57 -11.99 -10.13 13.74
N ASP A 58 -11.07 -9.68 14.60
CA ASP A 58 -10.55 -8.31 14.60
C ASP A 58 -9.47 -8.07 13.53
N ALA A 59 -9.00 -9.13 12.85
CA ALA A 59 -7.96 -9.01 11.83
C ALA A 59 -8.56 -8.70 10.45
N LYS A 60 -8.03 -7.69 9.77
CA LYS A 60 -8.32 -7.44 8.37
C LYS A 60 -7.41 -8.32 7.50
N VAL A 61 -7.95 -9.41 6.99
CA VAL A 61 -7.20 -10.48 6.32
C VAL A 61 -7.19 -10.30 4.81
N PHE A 62 -5.99 -10.33 4.22
CA PHE A 62 -5.78 -10.36 2.78
C PHE A 62 -4.95 -11.59 2.42
N VAL A 63 -5.50 -12.46 1.59
CA VAL A 63 -4.82 -13.69 1.16
C VAL A 63 -4.72 -13.65 -0.35
N ASN A 64 -3.52 -13.52 -0.88
CA ASN A 64 -3.25 -13.37 -2.30
C ASN A 64 -2.11 -14.29 -2.74
N LYS A 65 -2.16 -14.75 -3.98
CA LYS A 65 -1.00 -15.38 -4.63
C LYS A 65 -0.11 -14.34 -5.30
N PHE A 66 1.17 -14.63 -5.42
CA PHE A 66 2.08 -13.81 -6.20
C PHE A 66 1.81 -14.02 -7.69
N GLU A 67 1.48 -12.95 -8.39
CA GLU A 67 1.26 -12.95 -9.83
C GLU A 67 2.45 -12.34 -10.56
N ARG A 68 2.68 -12.80 -11.79
CA ARG A 68 3.63 -12.17 -12.71
C ARG A 68 2.89 -11.09 -13.49
N GLY A 69 3.31 -9.84 -13.35
CA GLY A 69 2.69 -8.73 -14.07
C GLY A 69 2.46 -7.50 -13.20
N PRO A 70 1.96 -6.41 -13.78
CA PRO A 70 1.66 -5.17 -13.06
C PRO A 70 0.44 -5.32 -12.15
N GLY A 71 0.41 -4.56 -11.04
CA GLY A 71 -0.78 -4.43 -10.20
C GLY A 71 -0.93 -5.47 -9.09
N SER A 72 0.16 -6.04 -8.59
CA SER A 72 0.11 -7.07 -7.52
C SER A 72 -0.48 -6.58 -6.19
N ASP A 73 -0.41 -5.28 -5.88
CA ASP A 73 -0.97 -4.69 -4.64
C ASP A 73 -2.24 -3.86 -4.91
N GLY A 74 -3.27 -4.53 -5.42
CA GLY A 74 -4.53 -3.92 -5.83
C GLY A 74 -4.55 -3.61 -7.33
N LYS A 75 -5.29 -4.41 -8.09
CA LYS A 75 -5.41 -4.26 -9.55
C LYS A 75 -6.18 -3.00 -9.93
N ILE A 76 -7.15 -2.60 -9.11
CA ILE A 76 -7.91 -1.36 -9.26
C ILE A 76 -7.52 -0.42 -8.13
N GLN A 77 -7.10 0.79 -8.48
CA GLN A 77 -6.69 1.81 -7.53
C GLN A 77 -7.35 3.15 -7.87
N ALA A 78 -8.18 3.64 -6.97
CA ALA A 78 -8.72 5.00 -7.01
C ALA A 78 -7.90 5.89 -6.06
N ARG A 79 -7.17 6.87 -6.60
CA ARG A 79 -6.30 7.79 -5.85
C ARG A 79 -6.96 9.14 -5.73
N PHE A 80 -7.24 9.56 -4.50
CA PHE A 80 -7.76 10.89 -4.21
C PHE A 80 -6.61 11.76 -3.69
N ASN A 81 -6.40 12.89 -4.33
CA ASN A 81 -5.38 13.87 -3.97
C ASN A 81 -6.05 15.12 -3.42
N GLY A 82 -5.50 15.72 -2.35
CA GLY A 82 -6.07 16.94 -1.80
C GLY A 82 -5.34 17.46 -0.55
N PRO A 83 -5.72 18.66 -0.07
CA PRO A 83 -5.03 19.33 1.02
C PRO A 83 -5.42 18.80 2.41
N ASP A 84 -6.65 18.37 2.64
CA ASP A 84 -7.16 17.97 3.95
C ASP A 84 -7.29 16.46 4.09
N ALA A 85 -6.78 15.93 5.20
CA ALA A 85 -6.77 14.49 5.47
C ALA A 85 -8.16 13.94 5.79
N SER A 86 -9.01 14.71 6.48
CA SER A 86 -10.36 14.27 6.86
C SER A 86 -11.24 14.10 5.62
N VAL A 87 -11.21 15.08 4.71
CA VAL A 87 -11.97 15.04 3.46
C VAL A 87 -11.50 13.87 2.58
N LEU A 88 -10.18 13.63 2.52
CA LEU A 88 -9.63 12.49 1.77
C LEU A 88 -10.12 11.15 2.34
N ARG A 89 -10.24 11.02 3.66
CA ARG A 89 -10.81 9.83 4.29
C ARG A 89 -12.29 9.65 3.96
N ASP A 90 -13.06 10.73 3.97
CA ASP A 90 -14.48 10.67 3.61
C ASP A 90 -14.68 10.25 2.16
N LEU A 91 -13.86 10.78 1.24
CA LEU A 91 -13.86 10.35 -0.17
C LEU A 91 -13.44 8.88 -0.32
N ALA A 92 -12.42 8.45 0.41
CA ALA A 92 -12.00 7.05 0.41
C ALA A 92 -13.10 6.12 0.93
N ALA A 93 -13.77 6.49 2.03
CA ALA A 93 -14.89 5.72 2.58
C ALA A 93 -16.07 5.60 1.60
N GLN A 94 -16.43 6.67 0.89
CA GLN A 94 -17.44 6.63 -0.16
C GLN A 94 -17.02 5.69 -1.31
N ALA A 95 -15.77 5.77 -1.76
CA ALA A 95 -15.26 4.88 -2.80
C ALA A 95 -15.24 3.41 -2.34
N GLU A 96 -14.87 3.13 -1.09
CA GLU A 96 -14.94 1.78 -0.50
C GLU A 96 -16.38 1.25 -0.47
N GLN A 97 -17.36 2.08 -0.14
CA GLN A 97 -18.78 1.70 -0.17
C GLN A 97 -19.27 1.37 -1.59
N ILE A 98 -18.87 2.19 -2.57
CA ILE A 98 -19.19 1.91 -3.99
C ILE A 98 -18.56 0.59 -4.44
N MET A 99 -17.30 0.36 -4.10
CA MET A 99 -16.61 -0.89 -4.42
C MET A 99 -17.25 -2.10 -3.72
N ALA A 100 -17.64 -1.94 -2.45
CA ALA A 100 -18.27 -3.02 -1.68
C ALA A 100 -19.67 -3.41 -2.17
N ALA A 101 -20.34 -2.54 -2.91
CA ALA A 101 -21.64 -2.84 -3.51
C ALA A 101 -21.55 -3.82 -4.69
N ASP A 102 -20.40 -3.98 -5.33
CA ASP A 102 -20.21 -4.94 -6.43
C ASP A 102 -19.74 -6.30 -5.86
N PRO A 103 -20.50 -7.39 -6.06
CA PRO A 103 -20.21 -8.71 -5.48
C PRO A 103 -18.93 -9.37 -6.00
N VAL A 104 -18.36 -8.85 -7.08
CA VAL A 104 -17.12 -9.37 -7.67
C VAL A 104 -15.88 -8.70 -7.10
N VAL A 105 -16.04 -7.68 -6.26
CA VAL A 105 -14.93 -6.98 -5.63
C VAL A 105 -14.47 -7.72 -4.37
N THR A 106 -13.17 -7.84 -4.21
CA THR A 106 -12.54 -8.36 -3.00
C THR A 106 -11.37 -7.47 -2.57
N ASP A 107 -10.89 -7.67 -1.35
CA ASP A 107 -9.71 -7.03 -0.77
C ASP A 107 -9.75 -5.50 -0.79
N ILE A 108 -10.93 -4.93 -0.47
CA ILE A 108 -11.12 -3.49 -0.41
C ILE A 108 -10.34 -2.92 0.78
N ARG A 109 -9.46 -1.97 0.50
CA ARG A 109 -8.67 -1.27 1.51
C ARG A 109 -8.15 0.06 0.99
N HIS A 110 -7.81 0.96 1.89
CA HIS A 110 -7.01 2.13 1.56
C HIS A 110 -5.60 2.05 2.18
N ASP A 111 -4.65 2.77 1.62
CA ASP A 111 -3.24 2.73 1.99
C ASP A 111 -2.89 3.50 3.28
N TRP A 112 -3.77 4.38 3.78
CA TRP A 112 -3.55 5.08 5.06
C TRP A 112 -3.89 4.23 6.28
N ARG A 113 -4.53 3.05 6.11
CA ARG A 113 -4.95 2.17 7.18
C ARG A 113 -5.91 2.86 8.17
N GLN A 114 -6.21 2.19 9.31
CA GLN A 114 -7.03 2.79 10.36
C GLN A 114 -6.27 3.89 11.10
N GLN A 115 -7.02 4.83 11.65
CA GLN A 115 -6.50 5.79 12.61
C GLN A 115 -6.11 5.05 13.90
N VAL A 116 -5.11 5.59 14.57
CA VAL A 116 -4.64 5.08 15.86
C VAL A 116 -4.98 6.06 16.98
N PRO A 117 -5.39 5.58 18.17
CA PRO A 117 -5.59 6.44 19.31
C PRO A 117 -4.23 6.94 19.80
N MET A 118 -4.11 8.25 19.99
CA MET A 118 -2.93 8.92 20.52
C MET A 118 -3.30 9.69 21.78
N VAL A 119 -2.57 9.46 22.85
CA VAL A 119 -2.71 10.24 24.08
C VAL A 119 -1.72 11.40 24.00
N ARG A 120 -2.25 12.63 24.00
CA ARG A 120 -1.47 13.87 23.90
C ARG A 120 -1.56 14.66 25.20
N PRO A 121 -0.44 14.84 25.93
CA PRO A 121 -0.42 15.70 27.11
C PRO A 121 -0.58 17.17 26.70
N GLN A 122 -1.55 17.86 27.29
CA GLN A 122 -1.79 19.28 27.09
C GLN A 122 -0.85 20.08 28.01
N VAL A 123 0.30 20.49 27.49
CA VAL A 123 1.35 21.14 28.27
C VAL A 123 0.91 22.54 28.75
N ALA A 124 0.95 22.78 30.07
CA ALA A 124 0.74 24.06 30.71
C ALA A 124 2.01 24.93 30.54
N ASP A 125 2.17 25.58 29.37
CA ASP A 125 3.39 26.28 28.95
C ASP A 125 3.89 27.32 30.00
N ALA A 126 2.99 28.00 30.70
CA ALA A 126 3.38 28.98 31.72
C ALA A 126 4.05 28.32 32.94
N THR A 127 3.53 27.16 33.37
CA THR A 127 4.07 26.38 34.49
C THR A 127 5.37 25.71 34.08
N ALA A 128 5.39 25.07 32.91
CA ALA A 128 6.60 24.42 32.38
C ALA A 128 7.77 25.42 32.24
N ARG A 129 7.54 26.62 31.71
CA ARG A 129 8.54 27.68 31.58
C ARG A 129 9.07 28.17 32.94
N ARG A 130 8.21 28.34 33.95
CA ARG A 130 8.66 28.71 35.31
C ARG A 130 9.60 27.68 35.94
N LEU A 131 9.40 26.41 35.59
CA LEU A 131 10.22 25.30 36.06
C LEU A 131 11.43 25.03 35.14
N GLY A 132 11.59 25.79 34.05
CA GLY A 132 12.63 25.60 33.05
C GLY A 132 12.50 24.31 32.25
N ILE A 133 11.31 23.68 32.26
CA ILE A 133 11.04 22.43 31.55
C ILE A 133 10.53 22.75 30.14
N THR A 134 11.13 22.10 29.14
CA THR A 134 10.77 22.24 27.74
C THR A 134 9.92 21.07 27.26
N ARG A 135 9.14 21.27 26.19
CA ARG A 135 8.36 20.18 25.58
C ARG A 135 9.21 18.96 25.17
N PRO A 136 10.43 19.12 24.57
CA PRO A 136 11.29 17.98 24.30
C PRO A 136 11.66 17.16 25.54
N GLN A 137 11.89 17.79 26.70
CA GLN A 137 12.19 17.09 27.94
C GLN A 137 11.01 16.25 28.45
N ILE A 138 9.79 16.76 28.29
CA ILE A 138 8.55 16.00 28.60
C ILE A 138 8.44 14.81 27.64
N ALA A 139 8.63 15.04 26.33
CA ALA A 139 8.59 13.98 25.33
C ALA A 139 9.67 12.92 25.58
N ASP A 140 10.88 13.32 25.94
CA ASP A 140 11.98 12.42 26.30
C ASP A 140 11.64 11.55 27.52
N ALA A 141 11.06 12.14 28.56
CA ALA A 141 10.67 11.41 29.77
C ALA A 141 9.58 10.36 29.49
N ILE A 142 8.59 10.74 28.68
CA ILE A 142 7.54 9.81 28.24
C ILE A 142 8.15 8.70 27.36
N ALA A 143 9.00 9.06 26.40
CA ALA A 143 9.68 8.08 25.55
C ALA A 143 10.57 7.12 26.34
N MET A 144 11.31 7.59 27.33
CA MET A 144 12.12 6.72 28.20
C MET A 144 11.29 5.68 28.94
N ASN A 145 10.05 6.03 29.27
CA ASN A 145 9.15 5.11 29.96
C ASN A 145 8.61 4.01 29.05
N TYR A 146 8.21 4.34 27.80
CA TYR A 146 7.53 3.39 26.89
C TYR A 146 8.44 2.78 25.83
N SER A 147 9.05 3.59 24.99
CA SER A 147 9.84 3.15 23.83
C SER A 147 11.34 3.10 24.08
N GLY A 148 11.79 3.78 25.12
CA GLY A 148 13.20 3.99 25.40
C GLY A 148 13.79 5.18 24.64
N LYS A 149 14.95 5.65 25.11
CA LYS A 149 15.73 6.72 24.50
C LYS A 149 17.12 6.23 24.15
N THR A 150 17.53 6.42 22.90
CA THR A 150 18.90 6.13 22.47
C THR A 150 19.85 7.15 23.08
N ILE A 151 20.81 6.70 23.87
CA ILE A 151 21.80 7.53 24.57
C ILE A 151 23.19 7.48 23.94
N GLY A 152 23.42 6.52 23.05
CA GLY A 152 24.69 6.37 22.36
C GLY A 152 24.63 5.25 21.33
N LEU A 153 25.75 5.11 20.62
CA LEU A 153 25.95 4.06 19.61
C LEU A 153 27.19 3.24 20.00
N TYR A 154 27.02 1.95 20.14
CA TYR A 154 28.12 1.03 20.28
C TYR A 154 28.54 0.55 18.90
N ARG A 155 29.82 0.68 18.58
CA ARG A 155 30.38 0.22 17.31
C ARG A 155 30.99 -1.16 17.48
N GLU A 156 30.53 -2.11 16.71
CA GLU A 156 31.10 -3.44 16.61
C GLU A 156 31.48 -3.69 15.12
N GLU A 157 32.74 -3.65 14.82
CA GLU A 157 33.30 -3.69 13.47
C GLU A 157 32.64 -2.64 12.54
N ASN A 158 31.76 -3.08 11.61
CA ASN A 158 31.03 -2.24 10.67
C ASN A 158 29.56 -1.98 11.08
N LYS A 159 29.13 -2.49 12.26
CA LYS A 159 27.78 -2.30 12.77
C LYS A 159 27.74 -1.20 13.82
N LEU A 160 26.70 -0.39 13.77
CA LEU A 160 26.36 0.60 14.79
C LEU A 160 25.15 0.10 15.56
N ILE A 161 25.35 -0.28 16.83
CA ILE A 161 24.30 -0.82 17.69
C ILE A 161 23.83 0.29 18.62
N PRO A 162 22.54 0.70 18.59
CA PRO A 162 22.04 1.73 19.48
C PRO A 162 21.97 1.24 20.92
N MET A 163 22.50 2.04 21.86
CA MET A 163 22.29 1.85 23.28
C MET A 163 21.03 2.57 23.72
N VAL A 164 20.03 1.81 24.17
CA VAL A 164 18.72 2.37 24.53
C VAL A 164 18.51 2.24 26.03
N ILE A 165 18.20 3.35 26.71
CA ILE A 165 17.69 3.35 28.09
C ILE A 165 16.16 3.30 28.03
N LYS A 166 15.57 2.37 28.76
CA LYS A 166 14.14 2.18 28.93
C LYS A 166 13.83 1.85 30.40
N ALA A 167 12.66 2.23 30.88
CA ALA A 167 12.14 1.76 32.14
C ALA A 167 12.07 0.22 32.18
N ALA A 168 12.30 -0.38 33.33
CA ALA A 168 12.10 -1.83 33.48
C ALA A 168 10.64 -2.19 33.21
N GLU A 169 10.37 -3.36 32.63
CA GLU A 169 9.00 -3.75 32.22
C GLU A 169 8.00 -3.70 33.40
N SER A 170 8.48 -4.02 34.62
CA SER A 170 7.69 -3.92 35.84
C SER A 170 7.40 -2.47 36.29
N GLN A 171 8.05 -1.46 35.67
CA GLN A 171 7.95 -0.04 36.04
C GLN A 171 7.39 0.79 34.88
N VAL A 172 6.98 0.16 33.77
CA VAL A 172 6.35 0.86 32.66
C VAL A 172 4.99 1.37 33.11
N ALA A 173 4.81 2.69 33.09
CA ALA A 173 3.55 3.30 33.46
C ALA A 173 2.44 2.86 32.51
N THR A 174 1.27 2.56 33.04
CA THR A 174 0.05 2.43 32.25
C THR A 174 -0.40 3.81 31.75
N VAL A 175 -1.35 3.86 30.80
CA VAL A 175 -1.85 5.13 30.27
C VAL A 175 -2.42 6.04 31.39
N ASP A 176 -3.05 5.43 32.38
CA ASP A 176 -3.59 6.15 33.56
C ASP A 176 -2.51 6.72 34.48
N GLN A 177 -1.28 6.21 34.38
CA GLN A 177 -0.12 6.63 35.20
C GLN A 177 0.80 7.60 34.46
N LEU A 178 0.42 8.10 33.29
CA LEU A 178 1.18 9.08 32.53
C LEU A 178 1.48 10.36 33.32
N ASP A 179 0.57 10.77 34.19
CA ASP A 179 0.71 11.93 35.05
C ASP A 179 1.79 11.76 36.12
N ASP A 180 2.12 10.50 36.50
CA ASP A 180 3.14 10.17 37.50
C ASP A 180 4.56 10.15 36.93
N ILE A 181 4.73 10.16 35.60
CA ILE A 181 6.04 10.21 34.96
C ILE A 181 6.78 11.48 35.40
N VAL A 182 8.06 11.31 35.79
CA VAL A 182 8.85 12.38 36.36
C VAL A 182 9.80 13.00 35.33
N VAL A 183 9.83 14.34 35.30
CA VAL A 183 10.78 15.16 34.54
C VAL A 183 11.66 15.93 35.48
N MET A 184 12.98 15.94 35.25
CA MET A 184 13.89 16.75 36.05
C MET A 184 13.87 18.21 35.61
N SER A 185 13.57 19.13 36.52
CA SER A 185 13.61 20.55 36.29
C SER A 185 15.06 21.07 36.25
N PRO A 186 15.55 21.64 35.16
CA PRO A 186 16.89 22.23 35.08
C PRO A 186 17.03 23.46 35.99
N ALA A 187 15.94 24.20 36.21
CA ALA A 187 15.96 25.43 37.00
C ALA A 187 16.04 25.19 38.51
N THR A 188 15.42 24.10 39.01
CA THR A 188 15.32 23.84 40.43
C THR A 188 16.09 22.59 40.88
N GLY A 189 16.55 21.75 39.97
CA GLY A 189 17.15 20.45 40.23
C GLY A 189 16.17 19.44 40.83
N LYS A 190 14.86 19.74 40.86
CA LYS A 190 13.85 18.88 41.47
C LYS A 190 13.12 18.05 40.44
N ALA A 191 12.66 16.89 40.89
CA ALA A 191 11.76 16.03 40.10
C ALA A 191 10.34 16.63 40.11
N VAL A 192 9.72 16.75 38.94
CA VAL A 192 8.37 17.28 38.73
C VAL A 192 7.58 16.25 37.96
N SER A 193 6.38 15.88 38.39
CA SER A 193 5.54 14.96 37.63
C SER A 193 4.92 15.65 36.40
N VAL A 194 4.69 14.85 35.36
CA VAL A 194 4.05 15.34 34.09
C VAL A 194 2.67 15.96 34.39
N GLY A 195 1.89 15.38 35.30
CA GLY A 195 0.61 15.92 35.72
C GLY A 195 0.65 17.33 36.30
N GLN A 196 1.79 17.76 36.91
CA GLN A 196 1.95 19.13 37.43
C GLN A 196 2.22 20.18 36.36
N ILE A 197 2.67 19.75 35.17
CA ILE A 197 3.03 20.61 34.05
C ILE A 197 2.14 20.43 32.83
N THR A 198 1.05 19.67 32.98
CA THR A 198 0.02 19.48 31.96
C THR A 198 -1.34 19.91 32.50
N ASN A 199 -2.26 20.25 31.59
CA ASN A 199 -3.67 20.55 31.86
C ASN A 199 -4.56 19.31 31.63
N GLY A 200 -3.98 18.12 31.70
CA GLY A 200 -4.62 16.84 31.43
C GLY A 200 -4.13 16.18 30.12
N MET A 201 -4.66 14.99 29.91
CA MET A 201 -4.37 14.17 28.71
C MET A 201 -5.56 14.21 27.77
N GLN A 202 -5.30 14.44 26.49
CA GLN A 202 -6.32 14.42 25.46
C GLN A 202 -6.14 13.18 24.60
N LEU A 203 -7.21 12.41 24.40
CA LEU A 203 -7.24 11.30 23.45
C LEU A 203 -7.66 11.84 22.10
N GLU A 204 -6.79 11.71 21.13
CA GLU A 204 -7.01 12.10 19.73
C GLU A 204 -6.83 10.90 18.82
N TRP A 205 -7.53 10.89 17.68
CA TRP A 205 -7.32 9.91 16.63
C TRP A 205 -6.46 10.51 15.55
N GLU A 206 -5.33 9.88 15.26
CA GLU A 206 -4.40 10.34 14.23
C GLU A 206 -4.22 9.30 13.14
N ASP A 207 -3.88 9.77 11.95
CA ASP A 207 -3.54 8.91 10.84
C ASP A 207 -2.16 8.27 11.08
N ALA A 208 -2.12 6.94 11.19
CA ALA A 208 -0.86 6.21 11.38
C ALA A 208 0.11 6.42 10.19
N MET A 209 -0.45 6.65 9.01
CA MET A 209 0.30 6.81 7.78
C MET A 209 -0.43 7.77 6.84
N ILE A 210 0.31 8.72 6.26
CA ILE A 210 -0.18 9.65 5.25
C ILE A 210 0.75 9.57 4.04
N HIS A 211 0.25 9.00 2.94
CA HIS A 211 0.98 8.97 1.68
C HIS A 211 0.91 10.32 0.96
N ARG A 212 1.95 10.61 0.19
CA ARG A 212 2.01 11.79 -0.68
C ARG A 212 2.52 11.39 -2.06
N LYS A 213 1.83 11.88 -3.08
CA LYS A 213 2.25 11.80 -4.49
C LYS A 213 2.40 13.23 -5.01
N ASN A 214 3.53 13.54 -5.63
CA ASN A 214 3.80 14.89 -6.17
C ASN A 214 3.62 16.00 -5.11
N ARG A 215 4.04 15.77 -3.85
CA ARG A 215 3.94 16.68 -2.69
C ARG A 215 2.52 16.89 -2.16
N GLN A 216 1.47 16.35 -2.78
CA GLN A 216 0.09 16.40 -2.29
C GLN A 216 -0.23 15.16 -1.46
N ARG A 217 -1.07 15.30 -0.42
CA ARG A 217 -1.61 14.15 0.30
C ARG A 217 -2.46 13.34 -0.65
N THR A 218 -2.23 12.03 -0.64
CA THR A 218 -2.89 11.09 -1.54
C THR A 218 -3.36 9.89 -0.75
N ILE A 219 -4.65 9.59 -0.79
CA ILE A 219 -5.20 8.33 -0.29
C ILE A 219 -5.59 7.45 -1.46
N THR A 220 -5.16 6.19 -1.43
CA THR A 220 -5.42 5.23 -2.50
C THR A 220 -6.34 4.14 -1.98
N VAL A 221 -7.53 4.05 -2.54
CA VAL A 221 -8.45 2.93 -2.34
C VAL A 221 -8.12 1.85 -3.35
N LYS A 222 -7.85 0.65 -2.83
CA LYS A 222 -7.39 -0.51 -3.60
C LYS A 222 -8.42 -1.62 -3.53
N SER A 223 -8.59 -2.33 -4.64
CA SER A 223 -9.41 -3.54 -4.70
C SER A 223 -8.93 -4.51 -5.77
N ASN A 224 -9.37 -5.76 -5.65
CA ASN A 224 -9.10 -6.82 -6.61
C ASN A 224 -10.41 -7.42 -7.12
N PRO A 225 -10.46 -7.95 -8.36
CA PRO A 225 -11.55 -8.81 -8.78
C PRO A 225 -11.44 -10.16 -8.06
N LEU A 226 -12.57 -10.71 -7.65
CA LEU A 226 -12.65 -12.04 -7.03
C LEU A 226 -12.22 -13.14 -8.01
N TYR A 227 -12.49 -12.95 -9.29
CA TYR A 227 -12.10 -13.82 -10.39
C TYR A 227 -11.93 -13.03 -11.70
N GLY A 228 -11.11 -13.55 -12.60
CA GLY A 228 -10.91 -12.99 -13.94
C GLY A 228 -10.03 -11.73 -13.97
N ASN A 229 -10.19 -10.96 -15.04
CA ASN A 229 -9.42 -9.75 -15.27
C ASN A 229 -9.99 -8.53 -14.55
N ALA A 230 -9.13 -7.56 -14.23
CA ALA A 230 -9.56 -6.32 -13.60
C ALA A 230 -10.34 -5.38 -14.53
N SER A 231 -10.12 -5.43 -15.85
CA SER A 231 -10.70 -4.50 -16.80
C SER A 231 -12.25 -4.47 -16.83
N PRO A 232 -12.97 -5.61 -16.81
CA PRO A 232 -14.44 -5.58 -16.76
C PRO A 232 -14.97 -4.97 -15.48
N LEU A 233 -14.34 -5.27 -14.34
CA LEU A 233 -14.69 -4.71 -13.04
C LEU A 233 -14.40 -3.21 -13.00
N PHE A 234 -13.23 -2.79 -13.47
CA PHE A 234 -12.86 -1.40 -13.57
C PHE A 234 -13.88 -0.58 -14.38
N ASN A 235 -14.31 -1.10 -15.54
CA ASN A 235 -15.30 -0.42 -16.39
C ASN A 235 -16.67 -0.26 -15.72
N ARG A 236 -17.03 -1.11 -14.75
CA ARG A 236 -18.26 -0.96 -13.96
C ARG A 236 -18.10 0.04 -12.81
N LEU A 237 -16.96 0.02 -12.13
CA LEU A 237 -16.70 0.88 -10.95
C LEU A 237 -16.37 2.31 -11.36
N ARG A 238 -15.63 2.48 -12.44
CA ARG A 238 -15.15 3.78 -12.92
C ARG A 238 -16.23 4.86 -13.02
N PRO A 239 -17.35 4.67 -13.74
CA PRO A 239 -18.36 5.71 -13.87
C PRO A 239 -19.03 6.06 -12.53
N GLN A 240 -19.12 5.12 -11.59
CA GLN A 240 -19.72 5.33 -10.30
C GLN A 240 -18.80 6.17 -9.39
N ILE A 241 -17.50 5.89 -9.40
CA ILE A 241 -16.51 6.62 -8.61
C ILE A 241 -16.23 8.01 -9.23
N GLU A 242 -16.21 8.13 -10.56
CA GLU A 242 -16.08 9.42 -11.26
C GLU A 242 -17.31 10.33 -11.08
N ALA A 243 -18.46 9.76 -10.75
CA ALA A 243 -19.68 10.51 -10.45
C ALA A 243 -19.72 11.07 -9.01
N MET A 244 -18.74 10.76 -8.16
CA MET A 244 -18.64 11.33 -6.81
C MET A 244 -18.41 12.84 -6.89
N ASP A 245 -19.05 13.58 -5.98
CA ASP A 245 -18.83 15.03 -5.87
C ASP A 245 -17.47 15.29 -5.19
N LEU A 246 -16.53 15.81 -5.94
CA LEU A 246 -15.20 16.17 -5.45
C LEU A 246 -15.17 17.66 -5.09
N PRO A 247 -14.86 18.02 -3.85
CA PRO A 247 -14.69 19.43 -3.47
C PRO A 247 -13.58 20.12 -4.28
N ALA A 248 -13.64 21.45 -4.37
CA ALA A 248 -12.61 22.22 -5.07
C ALA A 248 -11.22 21.98 -4.46
N GLY A 249 -10.24 21.70 -5.33
CA GLY A 249 -8.85 21.37 -4.93
C GLY A 249 -8.59 19.88 -4.65
N TYR A 250 -9.59 19.02 -4.87
CA TYR A 250 -9.43 17.56 -4.83
C TYR A 250 -9.50 16.98 -6.23
N THR A 251 -8.71 15.94 -6.48
CA THR A 251 -8.65 15.26 -7.78
C THR A 251 -8.67 13.76 -7.60
N LEU A 252 -9.27 13.07 -8.57
CA LEU A 252 -9.25 11.62 -8.69
C LEU A 252 -8.30 11.21 -9.81
N GLU A 253 -7.40 10.29 -9.52
CA GLU A 253 -6.52 9.65 -10.50
C GLU A 253 -6.70 8.13 -10.43
N TRP A 254 -6.63 7.47 -11.57
CA TRP A 254 -6.67 6.01 -11.62
C TRP A 254 -5.26 5.43 -11.68
N GLY A 255 -5.02 4.43 -10.84
CA GLY A 255 -3.77 3.69 -10.76
C GLY A 255 -3.94 2.19 -10.98
N GLY A 256 -2.95 1.43 -10.54
CA GLY A 256 -2.94 -0.03 -10.64
C GLY A 256 -2.73 -0.54 -12.06
N GLU A 257 -3.48 -1.58 -12.42
CA GLU A 257 -3.35 -2.22 -13.73
C GLU A 257 -3.69 -1.26 -14.87
N TYR A 258 -4.68 -0.37 -14.67
CA TYR A 258 -5.07 0.62 -15.67
C TYR A 258 -3.94 1.60 -16.03
N GLU A 259 -3.26 2.16 -15.03
CA GLU A 259 -2.12 3.05 -15.22
C GLU A 259 -0.96 2.32 -15.92
N SER A 260 -0.61 1.13 -15.40
CA SER A 260 0.49 0.34 -15.95
C SER A 260 0.24 -0.10 -17.39
N GLN A 261 -0.98 -0.49 -17.72
CA GLN A 261 -1.37 -0.82 -19.09
C GLN A 261 -1.31 0.40 -20.00
N GLY A 262 -1.81 1.56 -19.52
CA GLY A 262 -1.78 2.81 -20.29
C GLY A 262 -0.35 3.25 -20.61
N GLU A 263 0.55 3.22 -19.64
CA GLU A 263 1.97 3.55 -19.82
C GLU A 263 2.66 2.59 -20.79
N ALA A 264 2.43 1.29 -20.64
CA ALA A 264 3.00 0.29 -21.51
C ALA A 264 2.48 0.42 -22.95
N GLN A 265 1.17 0.63 -23.12
CA GLN A 265 0.59 0.87 -24.44
C GLN A 265 1.13 2.15 -25.09
N ALA A 266 1.22 3.25 -24.34
CA ALA A 266 1.78 4.51 -24.86
C ALA A 266 3.23 4.32 -25.34
N SER A 267 4.04 3.61 -24.55
CA SER A 267 5.43 3.30 -24.92
C SER A 267 5.54 2.41 -26.15
N LEU A 268 4.68 1.40 -26.26
CA LEU A 268 4.62 0.51 -27.42
C LEU A 268 4.20 1.29 -28.68
N PHE A 269 3.10 2.04 -28.62
CA PHE A 269 2.59 2.78 -29.78
C PHE A 269 3.57 3.84 -30.28
N GLN A 270 4.40 4.39 -29.40
CA GLN A 270 5.46 5.33 -29.81
C GLN A 270 6.51 4.65 -30.70
N MET A 271 6.81 3.37 -30.48
CA MET A 271 7.84 2.62 -31.18
C MET A 271 7.31 1.81 -32.37
N VAL A 272 6.02 1.47 -32.38
CA VAL A 272 5.38 0.67 -33.46
C VAL A 272 5.66 1.22 -34.86
N PRO A 273 5.55 2.53 -35.18
CA PRO A 273 5.81 3.03 -36.51
C PRO A 273 7.25 2.77 -36.99
N VAL A 274 8.22 2.91 -36.08
CA VAL A 274 9.64 2.69 -36.35
C VAL A 274 9.91 1.22 -36.65
N PHE A 275 9.41 0.32 -35.82
CA PHE A 275 9.57 -1.11 -36.03
C PHE A 275 8.82 -1.60 -37.25
N PHE A 276 7.64 -1.08 -37.53
CA PHE A 276 6.87 -1.39 -38.71
C PHE A 276 7.63 -1.00 -40.00
N LEU A 277 8.18 0.21 -40.06
CA LEU A 277 9.00 0.66 -41.19
C LEU A 277 10.26 -0.19 -41.36
N ALA A 278 10.93 -0.51 -40.23
CA ALA A 278 12.11 -1.40 -40.27
C ALA A 278 11.75 -2.80 -40.79
N MET A 279 10.60 -3.35 -40.37
CA MET A 279 10.11 -4.65 -40.83
C MET A 279 9.77 -4.62 -42.32
N VAL A 280 9.07 -3.58 -42.80
CA VAL A 280 8.79 -3.40 -44.24
C VAL A 280 10.10 -3.34 -45.00
N PHE A 281 11.03 -2.53 -44.57
CA PHE A 281 12.35 -2.38 -45.21
C PHE A 281 13.11 -3.71 -45.27
N MET A 282 13.17 -4.46 -44.18
CA MET A 282 13.83 -5.78 -44.14
C MET A 282 13.16 -6.77 -45.11
N ILE A 283 11.82 -6.82 -45.16
CA ILE A 283 11.10 -7.73 -46.04
C ILE A 283 11.35 -7.36 -47.49
N VAL A 284 11.33 -6.06 -47.83
CA VAL A 284 11.61 -5.58 -49.20
C VAL A 284 13.06 -5.95 -49.62
N LEU A 285 14.03 -5.77 -48.73
CA LEU A 285 15.42 -6.17 -49.00
C LEU A 285 15.55 -7.67 -49.22
N MET A 286 14.85 -8.46 -48.41
CA MET A 286 14.93 -9.91 -48.46
C MET A 286 14.36 -10.51 -49.74
N PHE A 287 13.21 -9.99 -50.18
CA PHE A 287 12.51 -10.50 -51.34
C PHE A 287 12.81 -9.70 -52.63
N ASN A 288 13.51 -8.58 -52.50
CA ASN A 288 13.77 -7.63 -53.59
C ASN A 288 12.53 -7.33 -54.47
N ALA A 289 11.35 -7.34 -53.85
CA ALA A 289 10.07 -7.16 -54.54
C ALA A 289 8.98 -6.57 -53.59
N VAL A 290 8.42 -5.45 -53.99
CA VAL A 290 7.34 -4.76 -53.21
C VAL A 290 6.04 -5.56 -53.22
N ARG A 291 5.71 -6.23 -54.34
CA ARG A 291 4.46 -7.00 -54.45
C ARG A 291 4.37 -8.14 -53.43
N GLN A 292 5.45 -8.86 -53.17
CA GLN A 292 5.49 -9.94 -52.19
C GLN A 292 5.36 -9.40 -50.78
N THR A 293 5.99 -8.28 -50.48
CA THR A 293 5.86 -7.58 -49.18
C THR A 293 4.41 -7.21 -48.89
N ILE A 294 3.67 -6.64 -49.90
CA ILE A 294 2.24 -6.30 -49.74
C ILE A 294 1.40 -7.55 -49.43
N ILE A 295 1.65 -8.66 -50.12
CA ILE A 295 0.93 -9.93 -49.86
C ILE A 295 1.15 -10.42 -48.43
N ILE A 296 2.40 -10.36 -47.91
CA ILE A 296 2.72 -10.75 -46.53
C ILE A 296 1.95 -9.88 -45.55
N PHE A 297 1.93 -8.56 -45.74
CA PHE A 297 1.19 -7.67 -44.86
C PHE A 297 -0.33 -7.85 -44.94
N LEU A 298 -0.88 -8.24 -46.08
CA LEU A 298 -2.31 -8.59 -46.24
C LEU A 298 -2.67 -9.88 -45.48
N CYS A 299 -1.70 -10.73 -45.15
CA CYS A 299 -1.91 -11.93 -44.32
C CYS A 299 -1.89 -11.65 -42.81
N LEU A 300 -1.35 -10.49 -42.36
CA LEU A 300 -1.33 -10.14 -40.93
C LEU A 300 -2.72 -10.13 -40.28
N PRO A 301 -3.79 -9.58 -40.86
CA PRO A 301 -5.13 -9.64 -40.28
C PRO A 301 -5.65 -11.06 -40.06
N LEU A 302 -5.14 -12.07 -40.76
CA LEU A 302 -5.49 -13.47 -40.53
C LEU A 302 -4.92 -13.99 -39.20
N ALA A 303 -3.80 -13.44 -38.73
CA ALA A 303 -3.24 -13.78 -37.41
C ALA A 303 -4.19 -13.40 -36.29
N THR A 304 -4.90 -12.29 -36.37
CA THR A 304 -5.90 -11.87 -35.36
C THR A 304 -7.02 -12.88 -35.23
N ILE A 305 -7.46 -13.48 -36.34
CA ILE A 305 -8.48 -14.54 -36.34
C ILE A 305 -7.94 -15.77 -35.60
N GLY A 306 -6.68 -16.15 -35.88
CA GLY A 306 -6.03 -17.27 -35.19
C GLY A 306 -5.92 -17.06 -33.68
N VAL A 307 -5.54 -15.86 -33.26
CA VAL A 307 -5.49 -15.49 -31.82
C VAL A 307 -6.88 -15.57 -31.19
N ALA A 308 -7.91 -15.03 -31.85
CA ALA A 308 -9.29 -15.07 -31.34
C ALA A 308 -9.80 -16.51 -31.19
N ILE A 309 -9.55 -17.38 -32.16
CA ILE A 309 -9.92 -18.79 -32.10
C ILE A 309 -9.15 -19.50 -30.98
N GLY A 310 -7.85 -19.23 -30.82
CA GLY A 310 -7.04 -19.79 -29.76
C GLY A 310 -7.55 -19.41 -28.37
N LEU A 311 -7.82 -18.13 -28.13
CA LEU A 311 -8.36 -17.66 -26.83
C LEU A 311 -9.73 -18.29 -26.52
N LEU A 312 -10.62 -18.41 -27.53
CA LEU A 312 -11.92 -19.06 -27.36
C LEU A 312 -11.77 -20.57 -27.07
N ALA A 313 -10.85 -21.25 -27.73
CA ALA A 313 -10.63 -22.70 -27.55
C ALA A 313 -10.09 -23.03 -26.16
N PHE A 314 -9.24 -22.16 -25.59
CA PHE A 314 -8.66 -22.34 -24.26
C PHE A 314 -9.44 -21.60 -23.16
N ASN A 315 -10.53 -20.93 -23.51
CA ASN A 315 -11.36 -20.13 -22.58
C ASN A 315 -10.53 -19.08 -21.80
N GLU A 316 -9.50 -18.52 -22.43
CA GLU A 316 -8.65 -17.50 -21.85
C GLU A 316 -9.19 -16.09 -22.18
N PRO A 317 -9.26 -15.18 -21.19
CA PRO A 317 -9.74 -13.84 -21.43
C PRO A 317 -8.72 -13.00 -22.22
N PHE A 318 -9.21 -12.13 -23.12
CA PHE A 318 -8.37 -11.17 -23.82
C PHE A 318 -7.84 -10.12 -22.83
N GLY A 319 -6.58 -10.20 -22.50
CA GLY A 319 -5.91 -9.32 -21.53
C GLY A 319 -4.69 -8.60 -22.12
N PHE A 320 -4.03 -7.79 -21.28
CA PHE A 320 -2.83 -7.04 -21.66
C PHE A 320 -1.72 -7.94 -22.24
N MET A 321 -1.53 -9.13 -21.67
CA MET A 321 -0.52 -10.08 -22.17
C MET A 321 -0.81 -10.57 -23.58
N CYS A 322 -2.07 -10.64 -23.98
CA CYS A 322 -2.45 -10.99 -25.37
C CYS A 322 -2.07 -9.88 -26.35
N ILE A 323 -2.21 -8.62 -25.94
CA ILE A 323 -1.78 -7.47 -26.75
C ILE A 323 -0.27 -7.43 -26.90
N LEU A 324 0.46 -7.81 -25.86
CA LEU A 324 1.92 -7.83 -25.88
C LEU A 324 2.49 -8.96 -26.73
N GLY A 325 1.76 -10.08 -26.83
CA GLY A 325 2.15 -11.25 -27.62
C GLY A 325 1.77 -11.17 -29.10
N PHE A 326 0.91 -10.23 -29.50
CA PHE A 326 0.48 -9.97 -30.85
C PHE A 326 1.40 -8.96 -31.56
#